data_a73a04b6c5b0948dae1a9aac0ade2476
#
_entry.id   a73a04b6c5b0948dae1a9aac0ade2476
#
_cell.length_a   1.000
_cell.length_b   1.000
_cell.length_c   1.000
_cell.angle_alpha   90.00
_cell.angle_beta   90.00
_cell.angle_gamma   90.00
#
_symmetry.space_group_name_H-M   'P 1'
#
loop_
_entity.id
_entity.type
_entity.pdbx_description
1 polymer ?
#
loop_
_entity_poly.entity_id
_entity_poly.type
_entity_poly.pdbx_seq_one_letter_code
_entity_poly.pdbx_strand_id
1 'polypeptide(L)'
;MLYTYILLAIDQPHLKDTNSVDNVAELLMKGGFIMIPIILLSIFSIYLFIERYLYIRKSAVVDVNLIYNIIGEIRNKRPEEALVHTRNNNTSLARILESGLSQTGKTPKDIENSMEATANLEISEMEKNTGYLGIIAGIAPMLGFIGTIAGVIKIFYNISLADNISIGIIAGGLYQKMICSGTGLIVGVIAYSCYHYLQMMIDRYSIDMQRQVNEVIKAL
;
A
#
# COMPACT_ATOMS: atom_id res chain seq x y z
N MET A 1 -30.26 25.76 33.51
CA MET A 1 -31.03 25.09 32.45
C MET A 1 -30.17 24.21 31.53
N LEU A 2 -28.99 24.64 31.05
CA LEU A 2 -28.13 23.83 30.19
C LEU A 2 -27.61 22.55 30.86
N TYR A 3 -27.26 22.60 32.15
CA TYR A 3 -26.76 21.46 32.94
C TYR A 3 -27.78 20.32 33.11
N THR A 4 -29.08 20.66 33.17
CA THR A 4 -30.17 19.68 33.29
C THR A 4 -30.40 18.91 31.99
N TYR A 5 -30.19 19.55 30.82
CA TYR A 5 -30.27 18.87 29.52
C TYR A 5 -29.08 17.95 29.27
N ILE A 6 -27.89 18.30 29.78
CA ILE A 6 -26.70 17.44 29.68
C ILE A 6 -26.84 16.19 30.55
N LEU A 7 -27.41 16.32 31.78
CA LEU A 7 -27.66 15.18 32.68
C LEU A 7 -28.75 14.23 32.14
N LEU A 8 -29.79 14.76 31.50
CA LEU A 8 -30.84 13.95 30.85
C LEU A 8 -30.35 13.22 29.59
N ALA A 9 -29.28 13.72 28.92
CA ALA A 9 -28.65 13.05 27.77
C ALA A 9 -27.73 11.89 28.20
N ILE A 10 -27.32 11.82 29.47
CA ILE A 10 -26.42 10.78 30.00
C ILE A 10 -27.24 9.57 30.54
N ASP A 11 -28.52 9.77 30.85
CA ASP A 11 -29.41 8.69 31.35
C ASP A 11 -30.12 7.98 30.19
N GLN A 12 -29.36 7.45 29.24
CA GLN A 12 -29.86 6.51 28.23
C GLN A 12 -29.81 5.09 28.82
N PRO A 13 -30.97 4.39 28.91
CA PRO A 13 -30.99 3.04 29.45
C PRO A 13 -30.27 2.09 28.49
N HIS A 14 -29.25 1.41 29.03
CA HIS A 14 -28.70 0.16 28.57
C HIS A 14 -28.47 -0.02 27.06
N LEU A 15 -27.36 0.50 26.56
CA LEU A 15 -26.67 -0.21 25.50
C LEU A 15 -26.19 -1.55 26.09
N LYS A 16 -26.94 -2.61 25.76
CA LYS A 16 -26.59 -3.98 26.07
C LYS A 16 -25.10 -4.20 25.67
N ASP A 17 -24.30 -4.61 26.64
CA ASP A 17 -22.91 -5.06 26.40
C ASP A 17 -22.91 -6.13 25.32
N THR A 18 -22.60 -5.72 24.11
CA THR A 18 -22.43 -6.59 22.97
C THR A 18 -20.93 -6.85 22.82
N ASN A 19 -20.53 -8.08 23.07
CA ASN A 19 -19.18 -8.57 22.82
C ASN A 19 -18.74 -8.11 21.42
N SER A 20 -17.72 -7.23 21.37
CA SER A 20 -17.43 -6.40 20.20
C SER A 20 -16.90 -7.18 18.97
N VAL A 21 -16.47 -8.43 19.16
CA VAL A 21 -15.90 -9.26 18.08
C VAL A 21 -16.98 -10.03 17.33
N ASP A 22 -18.01 -10.55 18.04
CA ASP A 22 -19.13 -11.28 17.42
C ASP A 22 -19.97 -10.35 16.55
N ASN A 23 -20.02 -9.06 16.90
CA ASN A 23 -20.77 -8.06 16.15
C ASN A 23 -20.14 -7.65 14.83
N VAL A 24 -18.79 -7.64 14.71
CA VAL A 24 -18.13 -7.25 13.45
C VAL A 24 -18.36 -8.30 12.37
N ALA A 25 -18.21 -9.59 12.68
CA ALA A 25 -18.48 -10.67 11.73
C ALA A 25 -19.96 -10.70 11.31
N GLU A 26 -20.88 -10.53 12.28
CA GLU A 26 -22.32 -10.45 12.01
C GLU A 26 -22.69 -9.21 11.19
N LEU A 27 -22.06 -8.06 11.46
CA LEU A 27 -22.21 -6.85 10.66
C LEU A 27 -21.74 -7.04 9.23
N LEU A 28 -20.58 -7.69 9.03
CA LEU A 28 -20.05 -8.01 7.71
C LEU A 28 -21.00 -8.94 6.93
N MET A 29 -21.56 -9.93 7.58
CA MET A 29 -22.56 -10.84 6.95
C MET A 29 -23.86 -10.11 6.56
N LYS A 30 -24.25 -9.09 7.30
CA LYS A 30 -25.43 -8.25 7.00
C LYS A 30 -25.24 -7.35 5.77
N GLY A 31 -24.00 -7.08 5.33
CA GLY A 31 -23.69 -6.21 4.18
C GLY A 31 -24.20 -6.70 2.81
N GLY A 32 -24.56 -7.99 2.69
CA GLY A 32 -25.06 -8.59 1.47
C GLY A 32 -23.98 -9.02 0.47
N PHE A 33 -24.40 -9.41 -0.76
CA PHE A 33 -23.52 -10.01 -1.77
C PHE A 33 -22.31 -9.13 -2.15
N ILE A 34 -22.47 -7.81 -2.14
CA ILE A 34 -21.39 -6.86 -2.49
C ILE A 34 -20.29 -6.81 -1.41
N MET A 35 -20.54 -7.29 -0.21
CA MET A 35 -19.53 -7.40 0.84
C MET A 35 -18.43 -8.42 0.48
N ILE A 36 -18.76 -9.47 -0.26
CA ILE A 36 -17.82 -10.53 -0.65
C ILE A 36 -16.62 -9.95 -1.43
N PRO A 37 -16.81 -9.21 -2.55
CA PRO A 37 -15.68 -8.62 -3.24
C PRO A 37 -14.91 -7.59 -2.40
N ILE A 38 -15.56 -6.83 -1.52
CA ILE A 38 -14.87 -5.87 -0.65
C ILE A 38 -13.93 -6.60 0.33
N ILE A 39 -14.37 -7.71 0.93
CA ILE A 39 -13.55 -8.53 1.82
C ILE A 39 -12.38 -9.16 1.06
N LEU A 40 -12.61 -9.69 -0.14
CA LEU A 40 -11.54 -10.23 -0.98
C LEU A 40 -10.49 -9.17 -1.34
N LEU A 41 -10.92 -7.96 -1.70
CA LEU A 41 -10.02 -6.85 -1.96
C LEU A 41 -9.23 -6.43 -0.71
N SER A 42 -9.85 -6.48 0.47
CA SER A 42 -9.17 -6.20 1.75
C SER A 42 -8.05 -7.19 2.02
N ILE A 43 -8.32 -8.50 1.90
CA ILE A 43 -7.32 -9.56 2.10
C ILE A 43 -6.18 -9.41 1.07
N PHE A 44 -6.54 -9.20 -0.19
CA PHE A 44 -5.57 -9.03 -1.27
C PHE A 44 -4.69 -7.78 -1.08
N SER A 45 -5.27 -6.68 -0.60
CA SER A 45 -4.53 -5.45 -0.28
C SER A 45 -3.49 -5.68 0.83
N ILE A 46 -3.88 -6.36 1.90
CA ILE A 46 -2.97 -6.69 3.02
C ILE A 46 -1.84 -7.60 2.53
N TYR A 47 -2.16 -8.62 1.73
CA TYR A 47 -1.17 -9.52 1.14
C TYR A 47 -0.14 -8.76 0.30
N LEU A 48 -0.60 -7.92 -0.64
CA LEU A 48 0.26 -7.12 -1.49
C LEU A 48 1.15 -6.17 -0.69
N PHE A 49 0.59 -5.52 0.33
CA PHE A 49 1.36 -4.62 1.18
C PHE A 49 2.48 -5.34 1.90
N ILE A 50 2.19 -6.48 2.54
CA ILE A 50 3.20 -7.25 3.28
C ILE A 50 4.29 -7.76 2.33
N GLU A 51 3.92 -8.32 1.18
CA GLU A 51 4.85 -8.86 0.19
C GLU A 51 5.80 -7.76 -0.31
N ARG A 52 5.25 -6.61 -0.72
CA ARG A 52 6.05 -5.50 -1.23
C ARG A 52 6.88 -4.81 -0.15
N TYR A 53 6.34 -4.62 1.03
CA TYR A 53 7.07 -4.06 2.15
C TYR A 53 8.32 -4.88 2.50
N LEU A 54 8.18 -6.21 2.58
CA LEU A 54 9.29 -7.11 2.86
C LEU A 54 10.33 -7.10 1.73
N TYR A 55 9.88 -7.09 0.47
CA TYR A 55 10.76 -7.02 -0.69
C TYR A 55 11.57 -5.72 -0.71
N ILE A 56 10.91 -4.57 -0.61
CA ILE A 56 11.56 -3.26 -0.61
C ILE A 56 12.54 -3.16 0.56
N ARG A 57 12.12 -3.53 1.77
CA ARG A 57 12.98 -3.48 2.96
C ARG A 57 14.25 -4.34 2.81
N LYS A 58 14.18 -5.44 2.10
CA LYS A 58 15.33 -6.32 1.83
C LYS A 58 16.23 -5.80 0.72
N SER A 59 15.65 -5.26 -0.34
CA SER A 59 16.38 -4.82 -1.55
C SER A 59 16.93 -3.41 -1.41
N ALA A 60 16.21 -2.52 -0.70
CA ALA A 60 16.54 -1.10 -0.54
C ALA A 60 17.55 -0.84 0.60
N VAL A 61 18.49 -1.74 0.83
CA VAL A 61 19.56 -1.55 1.82
C VAL A 61 20.71 -0.81 1.17
N VAL A 62 21.06 0.36 1.72
CA VAL A 62 22.27 1.11 1.35
C VAL A 62 23.38 0.74 2.35
N ASP A 63 24.29 -0.12 1.90
CA ASP A 63 25.47 -0.49 2.69
C ASP A 63 26.60 0.50 2.44
N VAL A 64 26.80 1.40 3.39
CA VAL A 64 27.84 2.44 3.33
C VAL A 64 29.24 1.83 3.31
N ASN A 65 29.46 0.70 3.99
CA ASN A 65 30.76 0.03 3.99
C ASN A 65 31.11 -0.53 2.62
N LEU A 66 30.13 -1.08 1.90
CA LEU A 66 30.29 -1.54 0.52
C LEU A 66 30.81 -0.39 -0.36
N ILE A 67 30.24 0.79 -0.23
CA ILE A 67 30.61 1.96 -1.04
C ILE A 67 32.03 2.42 -0.73
N TYR A 68 32.38 2.51 0.56
CA TYR A 68 33.76 2.87 0.95
C TYR A 68 34.79 1.89 0.41
N ASN A 69 34.52 0.58 0.46
CA ASN A 69 35.39 -0.44 -0.08
C ASN A 69 35.55 -0.29 -1.59
N ILE A 70 34.43 -0.11 -2.32
CA ILE A 70 34.45 0.07 -3.78
C ILE A 70 35.26 1.32 -4.17
N ILE A 71 35.02 2.46 -3.52
CA ILE A 71 35.75 3.70 -3.78
C ILE A 71 37.25 3.52 -3.45
N GLY A 72 37.57 2.81 -2.38
CA GLY A 72 38.95 2.48 -2.01
C GLY A 72 39.68 1.67 -3.10
N GLU A 73 39.03 0.61 -3.60
CA GLU A 73 39.63 -0.22 -4.65
C GLU A 73 39.78 0.51 -6.01
N ILE A 74 38.80 1.35 -6.35
CA ILE A 74 38.86 2.20 -7.56
C ILE A 74 40.07 3.15 -7.46
N ARG A 75 40.25 3.83 -6.31
CA ARG A 75 41.41 4.72 -6.09
C ARG A 75 42.76 4.00 -6.13
N ASN A 76 42.77 2.74 -5.69
CA ASN A 76 43.93 1.86 -5.75
C ASN A 76 44.18 1.28 -7.16
N LYS A 77 43.38 1.67 -8.16
CA LYS A 77 43.43 1.15 -9.55
C LYS A 77 43.16 -0.36 -9.64
N ARG A 78 42.28 -0.90 -8.78
CA ARG A 78 41.92 -2.32 -8.74
C ARG A 78 40.43 -2.51 -8.98
N PRO A 79 39.89 -2.18 -10.16
CA PRO A 79 38.47 -2.25 -10.44
C PRO A 79 37.91 -3.68 -10.36
N GLU A 80 38.74 -4.71 -10.58
CA GLU A 80 38.31 -6.10 -10.47
C GLU A 80 37.99 -6.50 -9.02
N GLU A 81 38.74 -6.00 -8.04
CA GLU A 81 38.47 -6.24 -6.62
C GLU A 81 37.20 -5.51 -6.20
N ALA A 82 36.95 -4.29 -6.69
CA ALA A 82 35.69 -3.57 -6.50
C ALA A 82 34.48 -4.37 -7.04
N LEU A 83 34.62 -5.03 -8.19
CA LEU A 83 33.59 -5.87 -8.78
C LEU A 83 33.30 -7.12 -7.92
N VAL A 84 34.29 -7.72 -7.27
CA VAL A 84 34.09 -8.85 -6.35
C VAL A 84 33.25 -8.43 -5.13
N HIS A 85 33.49 -7.22 -4.61
CA HIS A 85 32.69 -6.70 -3.50
C HIS A 85 31.20 -6.52 -3.86
N THR A 86 30.89 -6.08 -5.08
CA THR A 86 29.49 -5.95 -5.54
C THR A 86 28.83 -7.31 -5.71
N ARG A 87 29.50 -8.31 -6.28
CA ARG A 87 28.94 -9.66 -6.49
C ARG A 87 28.63 -10.42 -5.22
N ASN A 88 29.37 -10.14 -4.16
CA ASN A 88 29.13 -10.76 -2.85
C ASN A 88 27.97 -10.12 -2.07
N ASN A 89 27.38 -9.03 -2.58
CA ASN A 89 26.30 -8.31 -1.94
C ASN A 89 25.03 -8.37 -2.80
N ASN A 90 23.93 -8.82 -2.22
CA ASN A 90 22.68 -9.06 -2.95
C ASN A 90 21.67 -7.91 -2.80
N THR A 91 22.16 -6.66 -2.75
CA THR A 91 21.32 -5.45 -2.70
C THR A 91 21.14 -4.85 -4.09
N SER A 92 20.08 -4.06 -4.28
CA SER A 92 19.84 -3.33 -5.54
C SER A 92 20.99 -2.39 -5.86
N LEU A 93 21.54 -1.70 -4.86
CA LEU A 93 22.71 -0.83 -5.05
C LEU A 93 23.94 -1.61 -5.55
N ALA A 94 24.21 -2.80 -5.02
CA ALA A 94 25.32 -3.64 -5.48
C ALA A 94 25.18 -4.03 -6.95
N ARG A 95 23.98 -4.40 -7.41
CA ARG A 95 23.71 -4.72 -8.82
C ARG A 95 23.92 -3.53 -9.75
N ILE A 96 23.51 -2.33 -9.30
CA ILE A 96 23.72 -1.09 -10.05
C ILE A 96 25.20 -0.78 -10.18
N LEU A 97 25.95 -0.86 -9.09
CA LEU A 97 27.40 -0.64 -9.10
C LEU A 97 28.14 -1.72 -9.93
N GLU A 98 27.73 -2.98 -9.86
CA GLU A 98 28.25 -4.06 -10.70
C GLU A 98 28.06 -3.75 -12.18
N SER A 99 26.87 -3.25 -12.59
CA SER A 99 26.61 -2.92 -13.99
C SER A 99 27.55 -1.85 -14.53
N GLY A 100 27.86 -0.83 -13.72
CA GLY A 100 28.81 0.22 -14.10
C GLY A 100 30.24 -0.23 -14.06
N LEU A 101 30.69 -0.91 -13.01
CA LEU A 101 32.05 -1.42 -12.86
C LEU A 101 32.41 -2.44 -13.94
N SER A 102 31.46 -3.24 -14.43
CA SER A 102 31.66 -4.15 -15.56
C SER A 102 31.95 -3.44 -16.88
N GLN A 103 31.69 -2.15 -16.97
CA GLN A 103 32.01 -1.30 -18.13
C GLN A 103 33.33 -0.52 -17.95
N THR A 104 34.12 -0.83 -16.93
CA THR A 104 35.42 -0.18 -16.69
C THR A 104 36.30 -0.27 -17.93
N GLY A 105 36.90 0.85 -18.33
CA GLY A 105 37.68 0.97 -19.60
C GLY A 105 36.87 1.55 -20.77
N LYS A 106 35.55 1.75 -20.63
CA LYS A 106 34.73 2.52 -21.59
C LYS A 106 34.68 3.99 -21.20
N THR A 107 33.89 4.77 -21.95
CA THR A 107 33.73 6.19 -21.62
C THR A 107 32.97 6.35 -20.30
N PRO A 108 33.27 7.40 -19.49
CA PRO A 108 32.51 7.67 -18.25
C PRO A 108 31.01 7.74 -18.48
N LYS A 109 30.57 8.23 -19.64
CA LYS A 109 29.16 8.32 -20.03
C LYS A 109 28.52 6.94 -20.23
N ASP A 110 29.29 5.96 -20.76
CA ASP A 110 28.76 4.60 -20.95
C ASP A 110 28.59 3.90 -19.59
N ILE A 111 29.48 4.15 -18.64
CA ILE A 111 29.41 3.64 -17.28
C ILE A 111 28.16 4.22 -16.58
N GLU A 112 27.99 5.54 -16.65
CA GLU A 112 26.82 6.25 -16.09
C GLU A 112 25.52 5.72 -16.68
N ASN A 113 25.41 5.62 -18.00
CA ASN A 113 24.22 5.11 -18.69
C ASN A 113 23.88 3.67 -18.26
N SER A 114 24.91 2.82 -18.07
CA SER A 114 24.70 1.43 -17.62
C SER A 114 24.16 1.38 -16.19
N MET A 115 24.71 2.20 -15.29
CA MET A 115 24.23 2.31 -13.91
C MET A 115 22.80 2.87 -13.87
N GLU A 116 22.49 3.91 -14.64
CA GLU A 116 21.16 4.51 -14.71
C GLU A 116 20.12 3.53 -15.26
N ALA A 117 20.43 2.80 -16.33
CA ALA A 117 19.54 1.80 -16.89
C ALA A 117 19.23 0.70 -15.86
N THR A 118 20.24 0.22 -15.13
CA THR A 118 20.06 -0.80 -14.09
C THR A 118 19.29 -0.23 -12.90
N ALA A 119 19.54 1.02 -12.51
CA ALA A 119 18.82 1.70 -11.45
C ALA A 119 17.31 1.80 -11.75
N ASN A 120 16.97 2.18 -12.98
CA ASN A 120 15.57 2.25 -13.42
C ASN A 120 14.88 0.88 -13.40
N LEU A 121 15.60 -0.20 -13.76
CA LEU A 121 15.08 -1.56 -13.66
C LEU A 121 14.85 -1.98 -12.21
N GLU A 122 15.76 -1.69 -11.30
CA GLU A 122 15.64 -2.02 -9.87
C GLU A 122 14.46 -1.26 -9.21
N ILE A 123 14.29 0.02 -9.55
CA ILE A 123 13.15 0.82 -9.07
C ILE A 123 11.84 0.25 -9.62
N SER A 124 11.80 -0.06 -10.92
CA SER A 124 10.61 -0.66 -11.55
C SER A 124 10.23 -2.01 -10.91
N GLU A 125 11.21 -2.83 -10.51
CA GLU A 125 10.95 -4.09 -9.80
C GLU A 125 10.43 -3.86 -8.37
N MET A 126 10.87 -2.77 -7.69
CA MET A 126 10.31 -2.37 -6.39
C MET A 126 8.87 -1.86 -6.52
N GLU A 127 8.56 -1.12 -7.58
CA GLU A 127 7.22 -0.59 -7.86
C GLU A 127 6.24 -1.65 -8.37
N LYS A 128 6.74 -2.80 -8.81
CA LYS A 128 5.92 -3.89 -9.32
C LYS A 128 4.80 -4.24 -8.33
N ASN A 129 3.59 -4.39 -8.86
CA ASN A 129 2.37 -4.72 -8.11
C ASN A 129 1.90 -3.65 -7.10
N THR A 130 2.66 -2.59 -6.80
CA THR A 130 2.19 -1.53 -5.88
C THR A 130 0.99 -0.80 -6.45
N GLY A 131 0.91 -0.65 -7.78
CA GLY A 131 -0.21 -0.03 -8.48
C GLY A 131 -1.57 -0.68 -8.19
N TYR A 132 -1.60 -2.00 -7.90
CA TYR A 132 -2.85 -2.67 -7.51
C TYR A 132 -3.42 -2.14 -6.19
N LEU A 133 -2.57 -1.72 -5.23
CA LEU A 133 -3.05 -1.06 -4.01
C LEU A 133 -3.76 0.25 -4.33
N GLY A 134 -3.22 1.05 -5.27
CA GLY A 134 -3.87 2.26 -5.75
C GLY A 134 -5.22 2.00 -6.42
N ILE A 135 -5.32 0.92 -7.22
CA ILE A 135 -6.57 0.49 -7.85
C ILE A 135 -7.59 0.08 -6.77
N ILE A 136 -7.19 -0.72 -5.78
CA ILE A 136 -8.07 -1.15 -4.68
C ILE A 136 -8.56 0.05 -3.88
N ALA A 137 -7.69 1.02 -3.61
CA ALA A 137 -8.04 2.26 -2.92
C ALA A 137 -9.18 3.02 -3.60
N GLY A 138 -9.23 3.02 -4.93
CA GLY A 138 -10.32 3.62 -5.69
C GLY A 138 -11.56 2.72 -5.78
N ILE A 139 -11.39 1.43 -6.07
CA ILE A 139 -12.51 0.52 -6.35
C ILE A 139 -13.28 0.13 -5.09
N ALA A 140 -12.61 -0.07 -3.95
CA ALA A 140 -13.29 -0.52 -2.74
C ALA A 140 -14.39 0.45 -2.25
N PRO A 141 -14.18 1.78 -2.19
CA PRO A 141 -15.23 2.74 -1.89
C PRO A 141 -16.36 2.76 -2.94
N MET A 142 -16.03 2.60 -4.22
CA MET A 142 -17.02 2.56 -5.29
C MET A 142 -17.94 1.34 -5.15
N LEU A 143 -17.40 0.17 -4.83
CA LEU A 143 -18.19 -1.03 -4.55
C LEU A 143 -19.10 -0.82 -3.32
N GLY A 144 -18.59 -0.20 -2.27
CA GLY A 144 -19.40 0.17 -1.12
C GLY A 144 -20.57 1.07 -1.48
N PHE A 145 -20.34 2.08 -2.32
CA PHE A 145 -21.37 2.98 -2.83
C PHE A 145 -22.39 2.28 -3.73
N ILE A 146 -21.96 1.43 -4.66
CA ILE A 146 -22.84 0.59 -5.48
C ILE A 146 -23.73 -0.29 -4.58
N GLY A 147 -23.16 -0.83 -3.49
CA GLY A 147 -23.91 -1.60 -2.51
C GLY A 147 -25.05 -0.83 -1.86
N THR A 148 -24.83 0.45 -1.54
CA THR A 148 -25.89 1.30 -0.99
C THR A 148 -26.97 1.60 -2.02
N ILE A 149 -26.59 1.98 -3.24
CA ILE A 149 -27.57 2.28 -4.31
C ILE A 149 -28.46 1.06 -4.60
N ALA A 150 -27.85 -0.10 -4.85
CA ALA A 150 -28.59 -1.33 -5.13
C ALA A 150 -29.53 -1.71 -3.97
N GLY A 151 -29.10 -1.47 -2.73
CA GLY A 151 -29.94 -1.71 -1.57
C GLY A 151 -31.10 -0.76 -1.43
N VAL A 152 -30.88 0.53 -1.66
CA VAL A 152 -31.92 1.55 -1.61
C VAL A 152 -32.97 1.30 -2.70
N ILE A 153 -32.55 0.96 -3.92
CA ILE A 153 -33.47 0.57 -5.00
C ILE A 153 -34.35 -0.61 -4.58
N LYS A 154 -33.75 -1.65 -3.98
CA LYS A 154 -34.52 -2.81 -3.49
C LYS A 154 -35.52 -2.46 -2.38
N ILE A 155 -35.15 -1.54 -1.47
CA ILE A 155 -36.05 -1.07 -0.42
C ILE A 155 -37.25 -0.36 -1.04
N PHE A 156 -37.04 0.59 -1.95
CA PHE A 156 -38.11 1.31 -2.62
C PHE A 156 -39.00 0.42 -3.49
N TYR A 157 -38.40 -0.56 -4.16
CA TYR A 157 -39.15 -1.57 -4.92
C TYR A 157 -40.09 -2.36 -4.00
N ASN A 158 -39.62 -2.83 -2.83
CA ASN A 158 -40.43 -3.55 -1.89
C ASN A 158 -41.57 -2.66 -1.32
N ILE A 159 -41.28 -1.37 -1.07
CA ILE A 159 -42.26 -0.39 -0.63
C ILE A 159 -43.36 -0.21 -1.68
N SER A 160 -43.01 -0.14 -2.96
CA SER A 160 -43.99 0.03 -4.04
C SER A 160 -44.96 -1.14 -4.21
N LEU A 161 -44.60 -2.33 -3.70
CA LEU A 161 -45.44 -3.53 -3.73
C LEU A 161 -46.25 -3.75 -2.43
N ALA A 162 -45.96 -2.99 -1.38
CA ALA A 162 -46.59 -3.19 -0.07
C ALA A 162 -47.72 -2.19 0.18
N ASP A 163 -48.90 -2.68 0.62
CA ASP A 163 -50.04 -1.85 0.99
C ASP A 163 -49.80 -1.10 2.32
N ASN A 164 -48.85 -1.56 3.14
CA ASN A 164 -48.53 -0.95 4.43
C ASN A 164 -47.01 -0.76 4.57
N ILE A 165 -46.57 0.47 4.84
CA ILE A 165 -45.16 0.83 5.00
C ILE A 165 -44.80 0.86 6.49
N SER A 166 -43.91 -0.06 6.91
CA SER A 166 -43.31 -0.01 8.24
C SER A 166 -41.97 0.76 8.20
N ILE A 167 -41.85 1.80 9.02
CA ILE A 167 -40.60 2.57 9.18
C ILE A 167 -39.42 1.65 9.56
N GLY A 168 -39.70 0.58 10.34
CA GLY A 168 -38.68 -0.39 10.75
C GLY A 168 -38.02 -1.15 9.57
N ILE A 169 -38.79 -1.49 8.52
CA ILE A 169 -38.30 -2.16 7.33
C ILE A 169 -37.34 -1.24 6.56
N ILE A 170 -37.72 0.04 6.46
CA ILE A 170 -36.87 1.05 5.77
C ILE A 170 -35.59 1.26 6.55
N ALA A 171 -35.69 1.50 7.86
CA ALA A 171 -34.54 1.74 8.72
C ALA A 171 -33.56 0.56 8.75
N GLY A 172 -34.06 -0.68 8.87
CA GLY A 172 -33.21 -1.89 8.85
C GLY A 172 -32.52 -2.10 7.51
N GLY A 173 -33.19 -1.83 6.38
CA GLY A 173 -32.59 -1.92 5.06
C GLY A 173 -31.50 -0.87 4.82
N LEU A 174 -31.72 0.38 5.22
CA LEU A 174 -30.73 1.48 5.15
C LEU A 174 -29.52 1.19 6.03
N TYR A 175 -29.72 0.79 7.28
CA TYR A 175 -28.64 0.41 8.19
C TYR A 175 -27.70 -0.62 7.58
N GLN A 176 -28.26 -1.70 7.03
CA GLN A 176 -27.47 -2.75 6.36
C GLN A 176 -26.61 -2.20 5.20
N LYS A 177 -27.12 -1.24 4.43
CA LYS A 177 -26.42 -0.68 3.29
C LYS A 177 -25.33 0.32 3.69
N MET A 178 -25.54 1.06 4.77
CA MET A 178 -24.51 1.94 5.33
C MET A 178 -23.29 1.17 5.82
N ILE A 179 -23.46 -0.04 6.37
CA ILE A 179 -22.36 -0.92 6.75
C ILE A 179 -21.48 -1.27 5.53
N CYS A 180 -22.09 -1.66 4.41
CA CYS A 180 -21.37 -1.99 3.19
C CYS A 180 -20.55 -0.81 2.69
N SER A 181 -21.12 0.40 2.67
CA SER A 181 -20.43 1.62 2.25
C SER A 181 -19.29 1.99 3.20
N GLY A 182 -19.54 1.94 4.50
CA GLY A 182 -18.52 2.22 5.52
C GLY A 182 -17.34 1.27 5.43
N THR A 183 -17.58 -0.03 5.25
CA THR A 183 -16.54 -1.04 5.08
C THR A 183 -15.72 -0.80 3.81
N GLY A 184 -16.38 -0.53 2.67
CA GLY A 184 -15.68 -0.22 1.41
C GLY A 184 -14.77 1.00 1.54
N LEU A 185 -15.23 2.02 2.25
CA LEU A 185 -14.47 3.25 2.50
C LEU A 185 -13.25 3.00 3.40
N ILE A 186 -13.40 2.22 4.47
CA ILE A 186 -12.30 1.85 5.38
C ILE A 186 -11.23 1.06 4.61
N VAL A 187 -11.63 0.05 3.81
CA VAL A 187 -10.70 -0.73 2.99
C VAL A 187 -9.96 0.17 2.00
N GLY A 188 -10.67 1.11 1.36
CA GLY A 188 -10.06 2.07 0.44
C GLY A 188 -9.03 2.97 1.10
N VAL A 189 -9.32 3.52 2.29
CA VAL A 189 -8.40 4.38 3.05
C VAL A 189 -7.16 3.61 3.48
N ILE A 190 -7.31 2.35 3.94
CA ILE A 190 -6.17 1.51 4.32
C ILE A 190 -5.29 1.22 3.09
N ALA A 191 -5.88 0.79 1.97
CA ALA A 191 -5.15 0.50 0.73
C ALA A 191 -4.42 1.74 0.19
N TYR A 192 -5.06 2.91 0.25
CA TYR A 192 -4.47 4.20 -0.13
C TYR A 192 -3.25 4.54 0.73
N SER A 193 -3.39 4.41 2.04
CA SER A 193 -2.30 4.68 2.99
C SER A 193 -1.12 3.73 2.77
N CYS A 194 -1.39 2.44 2.57
CA CYS A 194 -0.38 1.44 2.26
C CYS A 194 0.35 1.73 0.95
N TYR A 195 -0.38 2.09 -0.11
CA TYR A 195 0.18 2.48 -1.41
C TYR A 195 1.16 3.63 -1.28
N HIS A 196 0.72 4.75 -0.69
CA HIS A 196 1.58 5.92 -0.54
C HIS A 196 2.76 5.70 0.39
N TYR A 197 2.60 4.87 1.42
CA TYR A 197 3.71 4.51 2.29
C TYR A 197 4.82 3.75 1.53
N LEU A 198 4.45 2.79 0.67
CA LEU A 198 5.42 2.07 -0.16
C LEU A 198 6.09 3.01 -1.18
N GLN A 199 5.34 3.91 -1.81
CA GLN A 199 5.90 4.90 -2.73
C GLN A 199 6.92 5.80 -2.03
N MET A 200 6.60 6.32 -0.85
CA MET A 200 7.57 7.12 -0.07
C MET A 200 8.85 6.35 0.27
N MET A 201 8.77 5.03 0.52
CA MET A 201 9.95 4.20 0.76
C MET A 201 10.81 4.08 -0.50
N ILE A 202 10.19 3.84 -1.66
CA ILE A 202 10.87 3.71 -2.94
C ILE A 202 11.54 5.03 -3.34
N ASP A 203 10.81 6.15 -3.24
CA ASP A 203 11.33 7.48 -3.57
C ASP A 203 12.55 7.84 -2.71
N ARG A 204 12.46 7.61 -1.40
CA ARG A 204 13.59 7.85 -0.48
C ARG A 204 14.79 7.01 -0.85
N TYR A 205 14.58 5.72 -1.12
CA TYR A 205 15.65 4.84 -1.55
C TYR A 205 16.27 5.28 -2.88
N SER A 206 15.45 5.70 -3.85
CA SER A 206 15.91 6.20 -5.15
C SER A 206 16.85 7.41 -5.00
N ILE A 207 16.51 8.35 -4.12
CA ILE A 207 17.35 9.52 -3.84
C ILE A 207 18.68 9.11 -3.18
N ASP A 208 18.63 8.24 -2.18
CA ASP A 208 19.82 7.78 -1.48
C ASP A 208 20.74 6.98 -2.42
N MET A 209 20.18 6.12 -3.25
CA MET A 209 20.86 5.34 -4.27
C MET A 209 21.57 6.25 -5.30
N GLN A 210 20.87 7.24 -5.86
CA GLN A 210 21.45 8.19 -6.82
C GLN A 210 22.63 8.95 -6.21
N ARG A 211 22.54 9.35 -4.95
CA ARG A 211 23.65 9.99 -4.23
C ARG A 211 24.88 9.09 -4.18
N GLN A 212 24.71 7.82 -3.84
CA GLN A 212 25.80 6.87 -3.71
C GLN A 212 26.43 6.52 -5.08
N VAL A 213 25.60 6.31 -6.10
CA VAL A 213 26.06 6.09 -7.48
C VAL A 213 26.91 7.27 -7.96
N ASN A 214 26.47 8.51 -7.71
CA ASN A 214 27.23 9.69 -8.08
C ASN A 214 28.58 9.80 -7.35
N GLU A 215 28.68 9.34 -6.10
CA GLU A 215 29.97 9.29 -5.39
C GLU A 215 30.95 8.29 -6.04
N VAL A 216 30.45 7.13 -6.46
CA VAL A 216 31.27 6.12 -7.14
C VAL A 216 31.71 6.60 -8.54
N ILE A 217 30.81 7.23 -9.32
CA ILE A 217 31.14 7.80 -10.64
C ILE A 217 32.25 8.85 -10.53
N LYS A 218 32.22 9.71 -9.50
CA LYS A 218 33.29 10.71 -9.27
C LYS A 218 34.64 10.10 -8.90
N ALA A 219 34.64 8.88 -8.42
CA ALA A 219 35.89 8.17 -8.06
C ALA A 219 36.50 7.39 -9.20
N LEU A 220 35.73 7.11 -10.28
CA LEU A 220 36.17 6.47 -11.52
C LEU A 220 36.94 7.43 -12.42
#